data_19709178dd99690b528086f2f18dc8d9
#
_entry.id   19709178dd99690b528086f2f18dc8d9
#
_cell.length_a   1.000
_cell.length_b   1.000
_cell.length_c   1.000
_cell.angle_alpha   90.00
_cell.angle_beta   90.00
_cell.angle_gamma   90.00
#
_symmetry.space_group_name_H-M   'P 1'
#
loop_
_entity.id
_entity.type
_entity.pdbx_description
1 polymer ?
#
loop_
_entity_poly.entity_id
_entity_poly.type
_entity_poly.pdbx_seq_one_letter_code
_entity_poly.pdbx_strand_id
1 'polypeptide(L)'
;MSFALNNEIPTAPDHVRFEAVEIFETVCRELKSIGMLVAVDTEMIAAYSEAMATYKNASRKLVEQGDVIPGLHGNVINPFFAIRERSLKQAKEIGLLFGITPSARAKISNTPAHTESKLDKFKKSKTA
;
A
#
# COMPACT_ATOMS: atom_id res chain seq x y z
N MET A 1 21.75 -14.18 8.88
CA MET A 1 20.31 -13.97 9.01
C MET A 1 19.67 -13.98 7.64
N SER A 2 18.61 -14.69 7.52
CA SER A 2 17.93 -14.83 6.25
C SER A 2 16.93 -13.68 6.05
N PHE A 3 16.93 -13.08 4.87
CA PHE A 3 15.87 -12.17 4.45
C PHE A 3 14.77 -12.92 3.70
N ALA A 4 14.75 -14.23 3.86
CA ALA A 4 13.71 -15.05 3.27
C ALA A 4 12.34 -14.69 3.84
N LEU A 5 11.31 -15.20 3.18
CA LEU A 5 9.95 -14.97 3.61
C LEU A 5 9.76 -15.39 5.05
N ASN A 6 9.07 -14.55 5.79
CA ASN A 6 8.79 -14.81 7.18
C ASN A 6 7.56 -15.70 7.29
N ASN A 7 7.65 -16.77 8.07
CA ASN A 7 6.50 -17.64 8.32
C ASN A 7 5.52 -17.04 9.33
N GLU A 8 5.98 -16.07 10.10
CA GLU A 8 5.17 -15.39 11.09
C GLU A 8 4.89 -13.97 10.67
N ILE A 9 3.71 -13.48 11.04
CA ILE A 9 3.36 -12.10 10.79
C ILE A 9 4.10 -11.23 11.80
N PRO A 10 4.87 -10.23 11.34
CA PRO A 10 5.59 -9.37 12.27
C PRO A 10 4.61 -8.53 13.10
N THR A 11 5.09 -8.09 14.26
CA THR A 11 4.33 -7.17 15.10
C THR A 11 4.41 -5.77 14.52
N ALA A 12 3.30 -5.05 14.52
CA ALA A 12 3.28 -3.68 14.08
C ALA A 12 4.23 -2.83 14.95
N PRO A 13 5.02 -1.93 14.34
CA PRO A 13 5.85 -1.03 15.14
C PRO A 13 5.04 -0.19 16.12
N ASP A 14 5.67 0.19 17.23
CA ASP A 14 4.99 0.92 18.31
C ASP A 14 4.40 2.26 17.86
N HIS A 15 5.00 2.89 16.85
CA HIS A 15 4.52 4.18 16.37
C HIS A 15 3.29 4.08 15.48
N VAL A 16 2.84 2.87 15.14
CA VAL A 16 1.67 2.67 14.30
C VAL A 16 0.40 2.91 15.13
N ARG A 17 -0.47 3.81 14.63
CA ARG A 17 -1.70 4.12 15.32
C ARG A 17 -2.66 2.94 15.34
N PHE A 18 -3.52 2.93 16.33
CA PHE A 18 -4.42 1.80 16.58
C PHE A 18 -5.21 1.39 15.33
N GLU A 19 -5.78 2.37 14.61
CA GLU A 19 -6.58 2.07 13.41
C GLU A 19 -5.74 1.43 12.30
N ALA A 20 -4.46 1.72 12.27
CA ALA A 20 -3.57 1.18 11.24
C ALA A 20 -3.07 -0.22 11.58
N VAL A 21 -3.10 -0.62 12.85
CA VAL A 21 -2.60 -1.94 13.26
C VAL A 21 -3.37 -3.06 12.57
N GLU A 22 -4.69 -2.96 12.52
CA GLU A 22 -5.52 -3.97 11.86
C GLU A 22 -5.20 -4.06 10.38
N ILE A 23 -5.02 -2.91 9.73
CA ILE A 23 -4.63 -2.87 8.31
C ILE A 23 -3.26 -3.52 8.13
N PHE A 24 -2.32 -3.19 9.00
CA PHE A 24 -0.98 -3.76 8.99
C PHE A 24 -1.05 -5.29 9.05
N GLU A 25 -1.80 -5.83 9.99
CA GLU A 25 -1.94 -7.27 10.16
C GLU A 25 -2.58 -7.92 8.93
N THR A 26 -3.60 -7.29 8.38
CA THR A 26 -4.30 -7.80 7.19
C THR A 26 -3.36 -7.82 5.99
N VAL A 27 -2.61 -6.74 5.76
CA VAL A 27 -1.66 -6.67 4.65
C VAL A 27 -0.59 -7.74 4.81
N CYS A 28 -0.05 -7.90 6.03
CA CYS A 28 0.96 -8.91 6.28
C CYS A 28 0.43 -10.32 6.00
N ARG A 29 -0.81 -10.62 6.42
CA ARG A 29 -1.42 -11.91 6.14
C ARG A 29 -1.59 -12.14 4.64
N GLU A 30 -2.03 -11.12 3.92
CA GLU A 30 -2.21 -11.24 2.47
C GLU A 30 -0.89 -11.43 1.76
N LEU A 31 0.14 -10.67 2.12
CA LEU A 31 1.46 -10.83 1.53
C LEU A 31 2.04 -12.21 1.84
N LYS A 32 1.82 -12.68 3.05
CA LYS A 32 2.25 -14.02 3.43
C LYS A 32 1.56 -15.09 2.58
N SER A 33 0.26 -14.94 2.35
CA SER A 33 -0.53 -15.93 1.60
C SER A 33 -0.08 -16.04 0.15
N ILE A 34 0.47 -14.99 -0.43
CA ILE A 34 1.00 -15.03 -1.80
C ILE A 34 2.51 -15.15 -1.85
N GLY A 35 3.14 -15.43 -0.70
CA GLY A 35 4.58 -15.66 -0.62
C GLY A 35 5.43 -14.42 -0.81
N MET A 36 4.91 -13.24 -0.49
CA MET A 36 5.61 -11.98 -0.71
C MET A 36 5.91 -11.22 0.58
N LEU A 37 5.70 -11.83 1.74
CA LEU A 37 6.00 -11.18 3.01
C LEU A 37 7.48 -11.31 3.33
N VAL A 38 8.15 -10.16 3.47
CA VAL A 38 9.57 -10.10 3.83
C VAL A 38 9.71 -9.21 5.05
N ALA A 39 10.45 -9.69 6.05
CA ALA A 39 10.56 -8.99 7.35
C ALA A 39 11.14 -7.59 7.23
N VAL A 40 12.01 -7.33 6.26
CA VAL A 40 12.63 -6.01 6.08
C VAL A 40 11.64 -4.94 5.64
N ASP A 41 10.46 -5.34 5.17
CA ASP A 41 9.46 -4.42 4.67
C ASP A 41 8.51 -3.91 5.76
N THR A 42 8.73 -4.31 7.02
CA THR A 42 7.83 -4.00 8.13
C THR A 42 7.49 -2.51 8.22
N GLU A 43 8.52 -1.64 8.17
CA GLU A 43 8.28 -0.19 8.28
C GLU A 43 7.51 0.37 7.08
N MET A 44 7.75 -0.13 5.89
CA MET A 44 7.03 0.35 4.72
C MET A 44 5.58 -0.16 4.70
N ILE A 45 5.36 -1.38 5.17
CA ILE A 45 4.00 -1.90 5.34
C ILE A 45 3.27 -1.05 6.40
N ALA A 46 3.97 -0.68 7.47
CA ALA A 46 3.42 0.22 8.48
C ALA A 46 3.04 1.58 7.87
N ALA A 47 3.90 2.15 7.03
CA ALA A 47 3.62 3.42 6.37
C ALA A 47 2.40 3.31 5.45
N TYR A 48 2.28 2.23 4.69
CA TYR A 48 1.10 1.97 3.89
C TYR A 48 -0.15 1.90 4.77
N SER A 49 -0.07 1.17 5.86
CA SER A 49 -1.20 0.97 6.77
C SER A 49 -1.66 2.28 7.39
N GLU A 50 -0.71 3.15 7.76
CA GLU A 50 -1.01 4.49 8.27
C GLU A 50 -1.72 5.33 7.21
N ALA A 51 -1.21 5.32 5.98
CA ALA A 51 -1.82 6.07 4.88
C ALA A 51 -3.25 5.58 4.61
N MET A 52 -3.47 4.27 4.60
CA MET A 52 -4.80 3.71 4.39
C MET A 52 -5.76 4.02 5.54
N ALA A 53 -5.27 4.01 6.78
CA ALA A 53 -6.08 4.38 7.94
C ALA A 53 -6.52 5.84 7.85
N THR A 54 -5.59 6.72 7.47
CA THR A 54 -5.89 8.13 7.27
C THR A 54 -6.91 8.33 6.15
N TYR A 55 -6.73 7.63 5.04
CA TYR A 55 -7.66 7.66 3.92
C TYR A 55 -9.08 7.26 4.37
N LYS A 56 -9.20 6.16 5.08
CA LYS A 56 -10.48 5.66 5.56
C LYS A 56 -11.15 6.63 6.53
N ASN A 57 -10.37 7.19 7.46
CA ASN A 57 -10.90 8.15 8.42
C ASN A 57 -11.39 9.43 7.73
N ALA A 58 -10.59 9.96 6.80
CA ALA A 58 -10.96 11.16 6.07
C ALA A 58 -12.22 10.90 5.22
N SER A 59 -12.33 9.72 4.60
CA SER A 59 -13.49 9.34 3.82
C SER A 59 -14.76 9.30 4.68
N ARG A 60 -14.66 8.73 5.89
CA ARG A 60 -15.79 8.70 6.82
C ARG A 60 -16.19 10.11 7.25
N LYS A 61 -15.22 10.98 7.51
CA LYS A 61 -15.49 12.37 7.87
C LYS A 61 -16.21 13.13 6.76
N LEU A 62 -15.83 12.88 5.52
CA LEU A 62 -16.50 13.50 4.37
C LEU A 62 -17.95 13.01 4.24
N VAL A 63 -18.20 11.73 4.50
CA VAL A 63 -19.57 11.21 4.51
C VAL A 63 -20.40 11.87 5.61
N GLU A 64 -19.83 12.03 6.79
CA GLU A 64 -20.52 12.62 7.94
C GLU A 64 -20.77 14.13 7.77
N GLN A 65 -19.78 14.84 7.26
CA GLN A 65 -19.78 16.32 7.26
C GLN A 65 -20.09 16.94 5.91
N GLY A 66 -19.89 16.19 4.82
CA GLY A 66 -20.00 16.69 3.46
C GLY A 66 -18.68 17.25 2.95
N ASP A 67 -18.59 17.37 1.63
CA ASP A 67 -17.38 17.87 0.96
C ASP A 67 -17.22 19.38 1.17
N VAL A 68 -18.30 20.07 1.43
CA VAL A 68 -18.33 21.51 1.65
C VAL A 68 -18.94 21.75 3.04
N ILE A 69 -18.29 22.56 3.84
CA ILE A 69 -18.70 22.85 5.21
C ILE A 69 -18.77 24.35 5.44
N PRO A 70 -19.54 24.82 6.44
CA PRO A 70 -19.59 26.24 6.78
C PRO A 70 -18.22 26.72 7.25
N GLY A 71 -17.78 27.84 6.72
CA GLY A 71 -16.57 28.51 7.16
C GLY A 71 -16.89 29.88 7.73
N LEU A 72 -15.85 30.59 8.17
CA LEU A 72 -16.01 31.91 8.79
C LEU A 72 -16.58 32.93 7.81
N HIS A 73 -16.21 32.85 6.54
CA HIS A 73 -16.64 33.81 5.52
C HIS A 73 -17.45 33.15 4.41
N GLY A 74 -18.15 32.08 4.71
CA GLY A 74 -18.94 31.34 3.74
C GLY A 74 -18.49 29.88 3.68
N ASN A 75 -19.09 29.13 2.78
CA ASN A 75 -18.78 27.72 2.66
C ASN A 75 -17.36 27.50 2.15
N VAL A 76 -16.70 26.48 2.70
CA VAL A 76 -15.33 26.10 2.32
C VAL A 76 -15.28 24.61 2.03
N ILE A 77 -14.30 24.20 1.27
CA ILE A 77 -14.06 22.78 1.03
C ILE A 77 -13.59 22.15 2.34
N ASN A 78 -14.18 21.02 2.68
CA ASN A 78 -13.82 20.30 3.90
C ASN A 78 -12.34 19.91 3.84
N PRO A 79 -11.53 20.26 4.86
CA PRO A 79 -10.12 19.92 4.89
C PRO A 79 -9.85 18.41 4.74
N PHE A 80 -10.78 17.57 5.14
CA PHE A 80 -10.63 16.13 4.99
C PHE A 80 -10.58 15.68 3.52
N PHE A 81 -11.05 16.51 2.60
CA PHE A 81 -10.94 16.21 1.18
C PHE A 81 -9.47 16.11 0.75
N ALA A 82 -8.67 17.11 1.08
CA ALA A 82 -7.25 17.12 0.75
C ALA A 82 -6.49 16.02 1.48
N ILE A 83 -6.85 15.76 2.74
CA ILE A 83 -6.24 14.69 3.52
C ILE A 83 -6.50 13.33 2.87
N ARG A 84 -7.74 13.10 2.45
CA ARG A 84 -8.10 11.84 1.77
C ARG A 84 -7.31 11.65 0.49
N GLU A 85 -7.26 12.69 -0.34
CA GLU A 85 -6.55 12.60 -1.62
C GLU A 85 -5.06 12.37 -1.45
N ARG A 86 -4.45 13.06 -0.49
CA ARG A 86 -3.02 12.90 -0.20
C ARG A 86 -2.69 11.51 0.33
N SER A 87 -3.48 11.04 1.28
CA SER A 87 -3.23 9.73 1.86
C SER A 87 -3.49 8.60 0.88
N LEU A 88 -4.49 8.73 0.01
CA LEU A 88 -4.71 7.75 -1.05
C LEU A 88 -3.53 7.70 -2.01
N LYS A 89 -2.99 8.85 -2.39
CA LYS A 89 -1.82 8.91 -3.27
C LYS A 89 -0.63 8.23 -2.61
N GLN A 90 -0.37 8.52 -1.34
CA GLN A 90 0.71 7.88 -0.59
C GLN A 90 0.54 6.36 -0.52
N ALA A 91 -0.67 5.92 -0.22
CA ALA A 91 -0.96 4.49 -0.15
C ALA A 91 -0.72 3.81 -1.49
N LYS A 92 -1.14 4.43 -2.59
CA LYS A 92 -0.92 3.88 -3.93
C LYS A 92 0.56 3.78 -4.25
N GLU A 93 1.32 4.82 -3.96
CA GLU A 93 2.76 4.83 -4.22
C GLU A 93 3.49 3.74 -3.44
N ILE A 94 3.17 3.61 -2.15
CA ILE A 94 3.76 2.58 -1.32
C ILE A 94 3.28 1.20 -1.76
N GLY A 95 1.98 1.07 -2.05
CA GLY A 95 1.38 -0.19 -2.47
C GLY A 95 2.00 -0.77 -3.73
N LEU A 96 2.42 0.10 -4.65
CA LEU A 96 3.09 -0.35 -5.87
C LEU A 96 4.41 -1.05 -5.57
N LEU A 97 5.08 -0.67 -4.49
CA LEU A 97 6.34 -1.29 -4.11
C LEU A 97 6.15 -2.72 -3.59
N PHE A 98 5.00 -3.02 -3.03
CA PHE A 98 4.74 -4.31 -2.38
C PHE A 98 3.78 -5.21 -3.15
N GLY A 99 3.29 -4.75 -4.30
CA GLY A 99 2.30 -5.51 -5.03
C GLY A 99 0.97 -5.62 -4.31
N ILE A 100 0.61 -4.60 -3.55
CA ILE A 100 -0.65 -4.60 -2.80
C ILE A 100 -1.85 -4.42 -3.72
N THR A 101 -1.67 -3.72 -4.83
CA THR A 101 -2.72 -3.60 -5.85
C THR A 101 -2.67 -4.78 -6.81
N PRO A 102 -3.79 -5.15 -7.44
CA PRO A 102 -3.78 -6.24 -8.42
C PRO A 102 -2.79 -6.04 -9.55
N SER A 103 -2.70 -4.84 -10.11
CA SER A 103 -1.76 -4.56 -11.20
C SER A 103 -0.31 -4.64 -10.73
N ALA A 104 -0.04 -4.17 -9.52
CA ALA A 104 1.30 -4.24 -8.94
C ALA A 104 1.69 -5.68 -8.65
N ARG A 105 0.75 -6.49 -8.14
CA ARG A 105 1.00 -7.91 -7.89
C ARG A 105 1.33 -8.65 -9.18
N ALA A 106 0.57 -8.40 -10.23
CA ALA A 106 0.84 -9.01 -11.52
C ALA A 106 2.22 -8.61 -12.04
N LYS A 107 2.58 -7.35 -11.89
CA LYS A 107 3.88 -6.84 -12.31
C LYS A 107 5.02 -7.46 -11.52
N ILE A 108 4.87 -7.57 -10.20
CA ILE A 108 5.91 -8.12 -9.33
C ILE A 108 6.01 -9.63 -9.50
N SER A 109 4.89 -10.35 -9.43
CA SER A 109 4.90 -11.80 -9.52
C SER A 109 5.35 -12.29 -10.89
N ASN A 110 5.07 -11.53 -11.94
CA ASN A 110 5.46 -11.89 -13.29
C ASN A 110 6.85 -11.37 -13.65
N THR A 111 7.36 -10.38 -12.92
CA THR A 111 8.65 -9.78 -13.26
C THR A 111 9.80 -10.77 -13.29
N PRO A 112 9.99 -11.65 -12.28
CA PRO A 112 11.08 -12.61 -12.38
C PRO A 112 10.97 -13.52 -13.60
N ALA A 113 9.79 -14.12 -13.82
CA ALA A 113 9.56 -14.99 -14.96
C ALA A 113 9.43 -14.19 -16.25
N HIS A 114 8.67 -13.12 -16.23
CA HIS A 114 8.46 -12.28 -17.41
C HIS A 114 9.69 -11.48 -17.80
N THR A 115 10.42 -10.95 -16.85
CA THR A 115 11.65 -10.24 -17.17
C THR A 115 12.64 -11.18 -17.80
N GLU A 116 12.80 -12.35 -17.24
CA GLU A 116 13.63 -13.40 -17.80
C GLU A 116 13.12 -13.80 -19.18
N SER A 117 11.82 -14.06 -19.28
CA SER A 117 11.19 -14.42 -20.55
C SER A 117 11.35 -13.32 -21.60
N LYS A 118 11.13 -12.07 -21.23
CA LYS A 118 11.30 -10.95 -22.15
C LYS A 118 12.76 -10.79 -22.57
N LEU A 119 13.66 -10.92 -21.63
CA LEU A 119 15.09 -10.86 -21.93
C LEU A 119 15.50 -12.02 -22.84
N ASP A 120 15.00 -13.21 -22.56
CA ASP A 120 15.28 -14.38 -23.39
C ASP A 120 14.73 -14.21 -24.78
N LYS A 121 13.49 -13.73 -24.92
CA LYS A 121 12.89 -13.45 -26.21
C LYS A 121 13.69 -12.39 -26.97
N PHE A 122 14.09 -11.35 -26.26
CA PHE A 122 14.88 -10.27 -26.84
C PHE A 122 16.25 -10.80 -27.30
N LYS A 123 16.90 -11.60 -26.49
CA LYS A 123 18.17 -12.23 -26.84
C LYS A 123 18.01 -13.17 -28.03
N LYS A 124 16.98 -13.99 -28.01
CA LYS A 124 16.70 -14.92 -29.11
C LYS A 124 16.45 -14.18 -30.42
N SER A 125 15.67 -13.09 -30.37
CA SER A 125 15.39 -12.31 -31.58
C SER A 125 16.65 -11.62 -32.11
N LYS A 126 17.62 -11.30 -31.25
CA LYS A 126 18.88 -10.70 -31.67
C LYS A 126 19.89 -11.72 -32.17
N THR A 127 19.80 -12.93 -31.67
CA THR A 127 20.76 -13.98 -32.04
C THR A 127 20.27 -14.83 -33.18
N ALA A 128 18.98 -14.75 -33.44
CA ALA A 128 18.43 -15.44 -34.60
C ALA A 128 18.59 -14.57 -35.84
#